data_1c2216754a1568fcea1ee82d1f14ed38
#
_entry.id   1c2216754a1568fcea1ee82d1f14ed38
#
_cell.length_a   1.000
_cell.length_b   1.000
_cell.length_c   1.000
_cell.angle_alpha   90.00
_cell.angle_beta   90.00
_cell.angle_gamma   90.00
#
_symmetry.space_group_name_H-M   'P 1'
#
loop_
_entity.id
_entity.type
_entity.pdbx_description
1 polymer ?
#
loop_
_entity_poly.entity_id
_entity_poly.type
_entity_poly.pdbx_seq_one_letter_code
_entity_poly.pdbx_strand_id
1 'polypeptide(L)'
;MIDHYYGPYIFMPSSLEEENEDDSLIRNKEIKMFSFENALRHGNSFESEYVPYKNYTPYLPSYKNQKDDLMLKIMMLTHVGQDLKLMLDVYPKNMELQRKFKEISKNTNELVRQYEEKYGPLFAGNSLNENGVFSWVNTKSVFEN
;
A
#
# COMPACT_ATOMS: atom_id res chain seq x y z
N MET A 1 -5.82 22.23 -14.36
CA MET A 1 -5.81 20.75 -14.29
C MET A 1 -4.37 20.37 -13.99
N ILE A 2 -4.04 20.14 -12.71
CA ILE A 2 -2.69 19.80 -12.27
C ILE A 2 -2.66 18.30 -12.14
N ASP A 3 -1.96 17.63 -13.06
CA ASP A 3 -1.70 16.20 -12.96
C ASP A 3 -0.84 15.95 -11.73
N HIS A 4 -1.40 15.24 -10.77
CA HIS A 4 -0.70 14.84 -9.55
C HIS A 4 0.30 13.74 -9.91
N TYR A 5 1.53 14.13 -10.03
CA TYR A 5 2.65 13.25 -10.31
C TYR A 5 3.11 12.59 -8.99
N TYR A 6 2.56 11.41 -8.70
CA TYR A 6 3.09 10.55 -7.65
C TYR A 6 3.97 9.49 -8.27
N GLY A 7 5.27 9.64 -8.12
CA GLY A 7 6.17 8.54 -8.45
C GLY A 7 7.63 8.88 -8.14
N PRO A 8 8.30 8.11 -7.28
CA PRO A 8 9.75 8.09 -7.30
C PRO A 8 10.19 7.55 -8.66
N TYR A 9 11.22 8.15 -9.24
CA TYR A 9 11.79 7.77 -10.53
C TYR A 9 12.07 6.28 -10.57
N ILE A 10 11.30 5.54 -11.36
CA ILE A 10 11.63 4.16 -11.69
C ILE A 10 12.64 4.22 -12.82
N PHE A 11 13.90 3.97 -12.48
CA PHE A 11 14.91 3.66 -13.50
C PHE A 11 14.54 2.30 -14.08
N MET A 12 13.99 2.28 -15.29
CA MET A 12 13.82 1.04 -16.04
C MET A 12 15.08 0.79 -16.84
N PRO A 13 15.85 -0.26 -16.54
CA PRO A 13 16.86 -0.72 -17.48
C PRO A 13 16.16 -1.30 -18.69
N SER A 14 16.37 -0.69 -19.85
CA SER A 14 16.01 -1.27 -21.15
C SER A 14 16.92 -2.46 -21.40
N SER A 15 16.34 -3.59 -21.74
CA SER A 15 16.93 -4.87 -22.14
C SER A 15 17.30 -5.85 -21.02
N LEU A 16 16.35 -6.72 -20.69
CA LEU A 16 16.61 -8.12 -20.36
C LEU A 16 15.48 -8.96 -20.99
N GLU A 17 15.59 -9.24 -22.26
CA GLU A 17 14.93 -10.38 -22.87
C GLU A 17 15.80 -11.62 -22.60
N GLU A 18 15.70 -12.16 -21.40
CA GLU A 18 16.02 -13.56 -21.12
C GLU A 18 14.75 -14.19 -20.56
N GLU A 19 14.08 -14.98 -21.37
CA GLU A 19 13.03 -15.89 -20.92
C GLU A 19 13.69 -16.93 -20.02
N ASN A 20 13.71 -16.67 -18.72
CA ASN A 20 14.09 -17.68 -17.74
C ASN A 20 12.97 -18.73 -17.71
N GLU A 21 13.33 -20.00 -17.92
CA GLU A 21 12.44 -21.18 -17.80
C GLU A 21 11.73 -21.24 -16.43
N ASP A 22 12.25 -20.53 -15.43
CA ASP A 22 11.68 -20.42 -14.08
C ASP A 22 10.39 -19.56 -14.03
N ASP A 23 10.19 -18.66 -15.00
CA ASP A 23 8.99 -17.80 -15.08
C ASP A 23 7.72 -18.61 -15.42
N SER A 24 7.85 -19.80 -16.02
CA SER A 24 6.74 -20.69 -16.36
C SER A 24 6.18 -21.45 -15.14
N LEU A 25 7.03 -21.79 -14.19
CA LEU A 25 6.65 -22.49 -12.94
C LEU A 25 5.89 -21.55 -12.00
N ILE A 26 6.18 -20.26 -12.07
CA ILE A 26 5.60 -19.25 -11.17
C ILE A 26 4.29 -18.70 -11.73
N ARG A 27 4.11 -18.70 -13.07
CA ARG A 27 2.84 -18.31 -13.72
C ARG A 27 1.66 -19.17 -13.30
N ASN A 28 1.90 -20.40 -12.84
CA ASN A 28 0.89 -21.38 -12.46
C ASN A 28 0.72 -21.56 -10.94
N LYS A 29 1.55 -20.89 -10.13
CA LYS A 29 1.40 -20.94 -8.67
C LYS A 29 0.22 -20.07 -8.27
N GLU A 30 -0.83 -20.65 -7.74
CA GLU A 30 -1.96 -19.93 -7.15
C GLU A 30 -1.44 -19.08 -6.00
N ILE A 31 -1.53 -17.74 -6.16
CA ILE A 31 -1.07 -16.80 -5.15
C ILE A 31 -2.19 -16.63 -4.13
N LYS A 32 -2.04 -17.30 -2.98
CA LYS A 32 -2.95 -17.15 -1.84
C LYS A 32 -2.53 -15.97 -0.99
N MET A 33 -3.47 -15.05 -0.78
CA MET A 33 -3.26 -13.87 0.03
C MET A 33 -4.12 -13.93 1.29
N PHE A 34 -3.59 -13.42 2.39
CA PHE A 34 -4.36 -13.12 3.59
C PHE A 34 -5.43 -12.06 3.32
N SER A 35 -6.44 -12.00 4.19
CA SER A 35 -7.30 -10.82 4.28
C SER A 35 -6.46 -9.58 4.62
N PHE A 36 -6.91 -8.38 4.28
CA PHE A 36 -6.17 -7.14 4.55
C PHE A 36 -5.84 -6.98 6.04
N GLU A 37 -6.76 -7.36 6.91
CA GLU A 37 -6.56 -7.35 8.35
C GLU A 37 -5.46 -8.32 8.79
N ASN A 38 -5.50 -9.56 8.31
CA ASN A 38 -4.50 -10.56 8.64
C ASN A 38 -3.15 -10.23 7.99
N ALA A 39 -3.13 -9.68 6.80
CA ALA A 39 -1.89 -9.20 6.16
C ALA A 39 -1.18 -8.16 7.03
N LEU A 40 -1.91 -7.15 7.51
CA LEU A 40 -1.35 -6.15 8.42
C LEU A 40 -0.93 -6.76 9.77
N ARG A 41 -1.74 -7.68 10.32
CA ARG A 41 -1.46 -8.37 11.58
C ARG A 41 -0.20 -9.22 11.52
N HIS A 42 -0.01 -9.94 10.43
CA HIS A 42 1.14 -10.83 10.24
C HIS A 42 2.38 -10.11 9.69
N GLY A 43 2.21 -8.91 9.13
CA GLY A 43 3.28 -8.19 8.45
C GLY A 43 3.71 -8.86 7.14
N ASN A 44 2.81 -9.64 6.53
CA ASN A 44 3.00 -10.32 5.25
C ASN A 44 1.66 -10.57 4.60
N SER A 45 1.55 -10.26 3.31
CA SER A 45 0.31 -10.42 2.55
C SER A 45 0.12 -11.81 1.92
N PHE A 46 1.16 -12.62 1.86
CA PHE A 46 1.15 -13.92 1.17
C PHE A 46 1.22 -15.08 2.15
N GLU A 47 0.21 -15.96 2.11
CA GLU A 47 0.13 -17.12 3.01
C GLU A 47 1.30 -18.09 2.84
N SER A 48 1.78 -18.26 1.60
CA SER A 48 2.89 -19.16 1.28
C SER A 48 4.25 -18.71 1.82
N GLU A 49 4.40 -17.40 2.06
CA GLU A 49 5.64 -16.79 2.50
C GLU A 49 5.65 -16.50 4.01
N TYR A 50 4.55 -16.80 4.70
CA TYR A 50 4.42 -16.51 6.12
C TYR A 50 4.89 -17.68 6.98
N VAL A 51 5.88 -17.42 7.82
CA VAL A 51 6.33 -18.34 8.85
C VAL A 51 6.03 -17.73 10.22
N PRO A 52 5.10 -18.31 11.01
CA PRO A 52 4.74 -17.74 12.30
C PRO A 52 5.89 -17.81 13.30
N TYR A 53 6.09 -16.73 14.03
CA TYR A 53 7.04 -16.71 15.14
C TYR A 53 6.51 -17.57 16.29
N LYS A 54 7.41 -18.37 16.89
CA LYS A 54 7.09 -19.19 18.05
C LYS A 54 6.71 -18.28 19.24
N ASN A 55 5.56 -18.56 19.86
CA ASN A 55 5.03 -17.82 21.01
C ASN A 55 4.75 -16.33 20.77
N TYR A 56 4.55 -15.91 19.51
CA TYR A 56 4.14 -14.55 19.17
C TYR A 56 2.70 -14.53 18.69
N THR A 57 1.90 -13.67 19.31
CA THR A 57 0.53 -13.38 18.85
C THR A 57 0.51 -11.99 18.26
N PRO A 58 0.30 -11.85 16.96
CA PRO A 58 0.22 -10.55 16.30
C PRO A 58 -0.94 -9.72 16.84
N TYR A 59 -0.71 -8.43 17.01
CA TYR A 59 -1.69 -7.48 17.50
C TYR A 59 -2.09 -6.48 16.43
N LEU A 60 -3.38 -6.17 16.36
CA LEU A 60 -3.89 -5.05 15.55
C LEU A 60 -4.30 -3.90 16.48
N PRO A 61 -3.97 -2.65 16.10
CA PRO A 61 -4.48 -1.49 16.83
C PRO A 61 -6.01 -1.49 16.83
N SER A 62 -6.62 -1.25 17.98
CA SER A 62 -8.06 -1.02 18.06
C SER A 62 -8.36 0.42 17.63
N TYR A 63 -9.43 0.61 16.87
CA TYR A 63 -9.92 1.93 16.52
C TYR A 63 -11.02 2.35 17.52
N LYS A 64 -11.02 3.65 17.87
CA LYS A 64 -11.98 4.21 18.83
C LYS A 64 -13.00 5.12 18.17
N ASN A 65 -12.69 5.63 16.99
CA ASN A 65 -13.50 6.62 16.28
C ASN A 65 -13.35 6.46 14.75
N GLN A 66 -14.09 7.25 13.98
CA GLN A 66 -14.05 7.18 12.50
C GLN A 66 -12.68 7.55 11.90
N LYS A 67 -11.93 8.44 12.55
CA LYS A 67 -10.57 8.83 12.12
C LYS A 67 -9.65 7.62 12.18
N ASP A 68 -9.66 6.92 13.32
CA ASP A 68 -8.81 5.74 13.54
C ASP A 68 -9.20 4.59 12.60
N ASP A 69 -10.51 4.35 12.39
CA ASP A 69 -11.03 3.33 11.46
C ASP A 69 -10.54 3.60 10.03
N LEU A 70 -10.66 4.86 9.57
CA LEU A 70 -10.21 5.23 8.24
C LEU A 70 -8.69 5.11 8.10
N MET A 71 -7.93 5.51 9.13
CA MET A 71 -6.49 5.34 9.16
C MET A 71 -6.08 3.87 9.13
N LEU A 72 -6.75 3.01 9.91
CA LEU A 72 -6.48 1.57 9.91
C LEU A 72 -6.71 0.95 8.52
N LYS A 73 -7.79 1.34 7.83
CA LYS A 73 -8.05 0.91 6.45
C LYS A 73 -6.96 1.35 5.48
N ILE A 74 -6.49 2.59 5.60
CA ILE A 74 -5.36 3.10 4.81
C ILE A 74 -4.10 2.27 5.08
N MET A 75 -3.79 2.00 6.34
CA MET A 75 -2.64 1.19 6.73
C MET A 75 -2.71 -0.22 6.14
N MET A 76 -3.87 -0.89 6.22
CA MET A 76 -4.06 -2.23 5.65
C MET A 76 -3.81 -2.26 4.14
N LEU A 77 -4.42 -1.33 3.40
CA LEU A 77 -4.28 -1.30 1.95
C LEU A 77 -2.88 -0.86 1.51
N THR A 78 -2.27 0.08 2.22
CA THR A 78 -0.89 0.51 1.94
C THR A 78 0.09 -0.64 2.16
N HIS A 79 -0.08 -1.41 3.24
CA HIS A 79 0.75 -2.58 3.52
C HIS A 79 0.65 -3.62 2.40
N VAL A 80 -0.57 -4.02 2.05
CA VAL A 80 -0.79 -5.00 0.96
C VAL A 80 -0.30 -4.47 -0.39
N GLY A 81 -0.50 -3.18 -0.66
CA GLY A 81 0.01 -2.52 -1.87
C GLY A 81 1.54 -2.57 -1.94
N GLN A 82 2.23 -2.37 -0.82
CA GLN A 82 3.69 -2.46 -0.76
C GLN A 82 4.19 -3.89 -1.03
N ASP A 83 3.56 -4.90 -0.43
CA ASP A 83 3.91 -6.30 -0.64
C ASP A 83 3.68 -6.73 -2.10
N LEU A 84 2.56 -6.31 -2.70
CA LEU A 84 2.29 -6.56 -4.12
C LEU A 84 3.31 -5.89 -5.03
N LYS A 85 3.75 -4.68 -4.70
CA LYS A 85 4.80 -3.99 -5.44
C LYS A 85 6.12 -4.77 -5.40
N LEU A 86 6.54 -5.22 -4.22
CA LEU A 86 7.74 -6.04 -4.06
C LEU A 86 7.64 -7.36 -4.83
N MET A 87 6.47 -7.99 -4.83
CA MET A 87 6.24 -9.21 -5.60
C MET A 87 6.27 -8.95 -7.11
N LEU A 88 5.80 -7.78 -7.57
CA LEU A 88 5.88 -7.37 -8.97
C LEU A 88 7.30 -7.04 -9.41
N ASP A 89 8.19 -6.61 -8.52
CA ASP A 89 9.60 -6.43 -8.83
C ASP A 89 10.27 -7.78 -9.17
N VAL A 90 9.78 -8.87 -8.58
CA VAL A 90 10.25 -10.24 -8.88
C VAL A 90 9.50 -10.85 -10.07
N TYR A 91 8.19 -10.61 -10.19
CA TYR A 91 7.31 -11.19 -11.21
C TYR A 91 6.60 -10.11 -12.05
N PRO A 92 7.33 -9.31 -12.83
CA PRO A 92 6.77 -8.13 -13.49
C PRO A 92 5.72 -8.45 -14.56
N LYS A 93 5.74 -9.66 -15.12
CA LYS A 93 4.78 -10.12 -16.15
C LYS A 93 3.52 -10.77 -15.58
N ASN A 94 3.39 -10.88 -14.25
CA ASN A 94 2.22 -11.50 -13.63
C ASN A 94 0.99 -10.57 -13.67
N MET A 95 0.07 -10.87 -14.58
CA MET A 95 -1.12 -10.05 -14.84
C MET A 95 -2.09 -9.99 -13.66
N GLU A 96 -2.18 -11.04 -12.86
CA GLU A 96 -3.04 -11.07 -11.68
C GLU A 96 -2.54 -10.12 -10.60
N LEU A 97 -1.22 -10.15 -10.32
CA LEU A 97 -0.58 -9.22 -9.39
C LEU A 97 -0.72 -7.77 -9.86
N GLN A 98 -0.51 -7.50 -11.15
CA GLN A 98 -0.68 -6.16 -11.71
C GLN A 98 -2.12 -5.65 -11.52
N ARG A 99 -3.11 -6.50 -11.80
CA ARG A 99 -4.53 -6.14 -11.62
C ARG A 99 -4.84 -5.83 -10.16
N LYS A 100 -4.42 -6.70 -9.24
CA LYS A 100 -4.60 -6.50 -7.79
C LYS A 100 -3.90 -5.24 -7.29
N PHE A 101 -2.67 -5.00 -7.71
CA PHE A 101 -1.93 -3.81 -7.34
C PHE A 101 -2.62 -2.52 -7.80
N LYS A 102 -3.10 -2.50 -9.06
CA LYS A 102 -3.84 -1.35 -9.60
C LYS A 102 -5.13 -1.07 -8.83
N GLU A 103 -5.89 -2.11 -8.50
CA GLU A 103 -7.13 -2.00 -7.73
C GLU A 103 -6.85 -1.46 -6.31
N ILE A 104 -5.88 -2.03 -5.61
CA ILE A 104 -5.51 -1.61 -4.25
C ILE A 104 -4.97 -0.19 -4.25
N SER A 105 -4.12 0.18 -5.21
CA SER A 105 -3.61 1.55 -5.34
C SER A 105 -4.74 2.57 -5.52
N LYS A 106 -5.72 2.25 -6.36
CA LYS A 106 -6.90 3.10 -6.55
C LYS A 106 -7.69 3.27 -5.25
N ASN A 107 -7.97 2.17 -4.56
CA ASN A 107 -8.74 2.19 -3.31
C ASN A 107 -7.99 2.93 -2.20
N THR A 108 -6.67 2.74 -2.11
CA THR A 108 -5.82 3.47 -1.16
C THR A 108 -5.88 4.97 -1.38
N ASN A 109 -5.71 5.41 -2.63
CA ASN A 109 -5.76 6.83 -2.98
C ASN A 109 -7.11 7.46 -2.64
N GLU A 110 -8.21 6.74 -2.86
CA GLU A 110 -9.55 7.21 -2.51
C GLU A 110 -9.71 7.37 -0.99
N LEU A 111 -9.24 6.41 -0.18
CA LEU A 111 -9.29 6.52 1.28
C LEU A 111 -8.38 7.62 1.81
N VAL A 112 -7.18 7.79 1.24
CA VAL A 112 -6.28 8.90 1.58
C VAL A 112 -6.97 10.24 1.31
N ARG A 113 -7.58 10.41 0.13
CA ARG A 113 -8.33 11.63 -0.21
C ARG A 113 -9.45 11.89 0.79
N GLN A 114 -10.26 10.88 1.15
CA GLN A 114 -11.33 11.00 2.14
C GLN A 114 -10.80 11.39 3.53
N TYR A 115 -9.64 10.85 3.91
CA TYR A 115 -9.00 11.20 5.17
C TYR A 115 -8.52 12.65 5.16
N GLU A 116 -7.81 13.04 4.11
CA GLU A 116 -7.22 14.38 3.98
C GLU A 116 -8.27 15.49 3.92
N GLU A 117 -9.41 15.24 3.26
CA GLU A 117 -10.55 16.17 3.22
C GLU A 117 -11.15 16.42 4.62
N LYS A 118 -11.14 15.43 5.52
CA LYS A 118 -11.77 15.54 6.83
C LYS A 118 -10.82 15.92 7.95
N TYR A 119 -9.59 15.44 7.88
CA TYR A 119 -8.67 15.46 9.03
C TYR A 119 -7.35 16.17 8.75
N GLY A 120 -7.11 16.55 7.50
CA GLY A 120 -5.88 17.22 7.06
C GLY A 120 -4.89 16.30 6.36
N PRO A 121 -3.86 16.88 5.75
CA PRO A 121 -2.95 16.18 4.86
C PRO A 121 -2.13 15.11 5.57
N LEU A 122 -2.00 13.93 4.94
CA LEU A 122 -1.09 12.85 5.36
C LEU A 122 0.32 13.03 4.81
N PHE A 123 0.45 13.80 3.72
CA PHE A 123 1.73 14.08 3.07
C PHE A 123 1.92 15.59 2.95
N ALA A 124 3.13 16.06 3.20
CA ALA A 124 3.45 17.48 3.10
C ALA A 124 3.14 18.08 1.72
N GLY A 125 3.33 17.30 0.64
CA GLY A 125 2.98 17.71 -0.71
C GLY A 125 1.50 17.98 -0.95
N ASN A 126 0.62 17.35 -0.18
CA ASN A 126 -0.83 17.53 -0.27
C ASN A 126 -1.33 18.71 0.58
N SER A 127 -0.44 19.36 1.33
CA SER A 127 -0.77 20.51 2.18
C SER A 127 -0.72 21.85 1.47
N LEU A 128 -0.36 21.90 0.20
CA LEU A 128 -0.39 23.11 -0.62
C LEU A 128 -1.82 23.43 -1.00
N ASN A 129 -2.37 24.49 -0.44
CA ASN A 129 -3.70 24.96 -0.78
C ASN A 129 -3.63 26.19 -1.71
N GLU A 130 -4.76 26.51 -2.34
CA GLU A 130 -4.90 27.62 -3.28
C GLU A 130 -4.62 29.00 -2.65
N ASN A 131 -4.71 29.08 -1.32
CA ASN A 131 -4.46 30.32 -0.56
C ASN A 131 -2.98 30.56 -0.23
N GLY A 132 -2.07 29.72 -0.72
CA GLY A 132 -0.63 29.86 -0.50
C GLY A 132 -0.16 29.61 0.93
N VAL A 133 -1.02 29.06 1.79
CA VAL A 133 -0.67 28.70 3.17
C VAL A 133 -0.23 27.24 3.22
N PHE A 134 0.98 27.00 3.69
CA PHE A 134 1.47 25.66 3.94
C PHE A 134 0.87 25.10 5.23
N SER A 135 -0.27 24.40 5.10
CA SER A 135 -1.09 23.93 6.23
C SER A 135 -0.47 22.77 7.02
N TRP A 136 0.57 22.13 6.49
CA TRP A 136 1.27 21.01 7.14
C TRP A 136 1.73 21.32 8.56
N VAL A 137 2.24 22.50 8.79
CA VAL A 137 2.75 22.91 10.12
C VAL A 137 1.66 23.02 11.19
N ASN A 138 0.39 23.16 10.77
CA ASN A 138 -0.76 23.26 11.66
C ASN A 138 -1.55 21.95 11.73
N THR A 139 -1.12 20.93 10.98
CA THR A 139 -1.79 19.64 10.96
C THR A 139 -1.41 18.86 12.20
N LYS A 140 -2.41 18.43 12.96
CA LYS A 140 -2.19 17.55 14.12
C LYS A 140 -1.62 16.22 13.65
N SER A 141 -0.73 15.67 14.47
CA SER A 141 -0.26 14.30 14.26
C SER A 141 -1.42 13.32 14.16
N VAL A 142 -1.28 12.28 13.34
CA VAL A 142 -2.26 11.20 13.24
C VAL A 142 -2.49 10.47 14.56
N PHE A 143 -1.54 10.60 15.49
CA PHE A 143 -1.56 10.00 16.83
C PHE A 143 -2.10 10.94 17.93
N GLU A 144 -2.38 12.21 17.59
CA GLU A 144 -3.00 13.15 18.51
C GLU A 144 -4.54 13.03 18.44
N ASN A 145 -5.15 12.85 19.59
CA ASN A 145 -6.60 12.77 19.73
C ASN A 145 -7.23 14.17 19.89
#